data_fe0384700e803788020f4f4e133cf069
#
_entry.id   fe0384700e803788020f4f4e133cf069
#
_cell.length_a   1.000
_cell.length_b   1.000
_cell.length_c   1.000
_cell.angle_alpha   90.00
_cell.angle_beta   90.00
_cell.angle_gamma   90.00
#
_symmetry.space_group_name_H-M   'P 1'
#
loop_
_entity.id
_entity.type
_entity.pdbx_description
1 polymer ?
#
loop_
_entity_poly.entity_id
_entity_poly.type
_entity_poly.pdbx_seq_one_letter_code
_entity_poly.pdbx_strand_id
1 'polypeptide(L)'
;MRRVSAALLTVIIGAAALTACGDDKKTDDAAPAAGAGFPRSVKHAMGTTEITRKPQRVVVLDTGELDDVTMLGIEPVGAVSPHMKTEGGFPAYLSAKVKNTKDVGPMAEPNIERIMALKPDLILSSKVRHAKVYDKLKGIAPTVFTETTGAPWKENLKVHAQALGLEKEAQAAMDAYEKRAVALGEEIKKKNDGKAPTASVVRFVAGPTRLYQKQSFSGIVLSDIGLRRPASQDVDKPMLEVSPEQIDKADADLVFVTVADDPKKTQQGAVQDNPLWKGLGAVKNDKVFQVPDETWMSGIGIQAANRVVDDIAKAAGVPTPK
;
A
#
# COMPACT_ATOMS: atom_id res chain seq x y z
N MET A 1 4.32 -74.99 -27.26
CA MET A 1 5.64 -75.68 -27.48
C MET A 1 6.74 -74.79 -26.95
N ARG A 2 7.59 -75.36 -26.09
CA ARG A 2 8.96 -75.00 -25.66
C ARG A 2 9.11 -73.59 -25.03
N ARG A 3 9.28 -73.43 -23.68
CA ARG A 3 10.44 -73.75 -22.85
C ARG A 3 11.72 -73.07 -23.34
N VAL A 4 12.54 -72.27 -22.58
CA VAL A 4 13.29 -72.57 -21.36
C VAL A 4 13.89 -71.30 -20.79
N SER A 5 13.79 -71.02 -19.51
CA SER A 5 14.76 -70.96 -18.40
C SER A 5 15.92 -69.95 -18.49
N ALA A 6 15.99 -69.06 -17.58
CA ALA A 6 16.73 -68.96 -16.28
C ALA A 6 18.26 -68.79 -16.40
N ALA A 7 18.82 -67.80 -15.75
CA ALA A 7 19.92 -67.98 -14.80
C ALA A 7 20.20 -66.66 -14.00
N LEU A 8 20.17 -66.79 -12.69
CA LEU A 8 20.79 -65.93 -11.69
C LEU A 8 22.32 -65.88 -11.83
N LEU A 9 22.92 -64.76 -11.52
CA LEU A 9 24.25 -64.79 -10.84
C LEU A 9 24.40 -63.57 -9.91
N THR A 10 24.48 -63.90 -8.63
CA THR A 10 24.85 -63.07 -7.47
C THR A 10 26.36 -63.07 -7.35
N VAL A 11 26.99 -61.87 -7.13
CA VAL A 11 28.35 -61.82 -6.55
C VAL A 11 28.38 -60.71 -5.50
N ILE A 12 28.69 -61.11 -4.28
CA ILE A 12 28.97 -60.31 -3.08
C ILE A 12 30.51 -60.20 -2.94
N ILE A 13 30.94 -59.26 -2.11
CA ILE A 13 32.29 -59.01 -1.48
C ILE A 13 32.95 -57.75 -2.05
N GLY A 14 33.43 -56.81 -1.25
CA GLY A 14 33.82 -56.79 0.16
C GLY A 14 34.20 -55.41 0.62
N ALA A 15 34.09 -55.20 1.90
CA ALA A 15 34.44 -54.01 2.65
C ALA A 15 35.97 -53.79 2.74
N ALA A 16 36.40 -52.52 2.70
CA ALA A 16 37.65 -52.12 3.33
C ALA A 16 37.51 -50.74 3.95
N ALA A 17 37.49 -50.68 5.26
CA ALA A 17 37.65 -49.46 6.05
C ALA A 17 39.12 -49.02 6.08
N LEU A 18 39.35 -47.73 5.87
CA LEU A 18 40.59 -47.05 6.27
C LEU A 18 40.21 -45.73 6.93
N THR A 19 40.43 -45.71 8.23
CA THR A 19 40.41 -44.53 9.09
C THR A 19 41.63 -43.63 8.77
N ALA A 20 41.39 -42.31 8.53
CA ALA A 20 42.36 -41.27 8.72
C ALA A 20 41.68 -40.08 9.37
N CYS A 21 42.09 -39.78 10.61
CA CYS A 21 41.81 -38.55 11.31
C CYS A 21 42.50 -37.38 10.60
N GLY A 22 41.78 -36.33 10.32
CA GLY A 22 42.25 -35.03 9.94
C GLY A 22 41.25 -34.00 10.43
N ASP A 23 41.63 -33.32 11.51
CA ASP A 23 40.86 -32.26 12.18
C ASP A 23 41.03 -30.99 11.36
N ASP A 24 40.03 -30.63 10.55
CA ASP A 24 39.90 -29.29 9.97
C ASP A 24 38.46 -28.82 10.21
N LYS A 25 38.34 -27.95 11.21
CA LYS A 25 37.13 -27.14 11.44
C LYS A 25 36.90 -26.24 10.23
N LYS A 26 36.14 -26.72 9.23
CA LYS A 26 35.39 -25.87 8.33
C LYS A 26 34.17 -25.42 9.06
N THR A 27 34.13 -24.14 9.40
CA THR A 27 32.88 -23.43 9.66
C THR A 27 32.04 -23.52 8.39
N ASP A 28 31.08 -24.41 8.38
CA ASP A 28 29.99 -24.42 7.40
C ASP A 28 29.16 -23.13 7.62
N ASP A 29 29.53 -22.06 6.93
CA ASP A 29 28.60 -21.01 6.57
C ASP A 29 27.59 -21.62 5.61
N ALA A 30 26.61 -22.33 6.17
CA ALA A 30 25.46 -22.78 5.42
C ALA A 30 24.75 -21.55 4.87
N ALA A 31 24.87 -21.31 3.58
CA ALA A 31 24.07 -20.33 2.87
C ALA A 31 22.60 -20.58 3.22
N PRO A 32 21.83 -19.56 3.67
CA PRO A 32 20.43 -19.75 4.01
C PRO A 32 19.70 -20.38 2.83
N ALA A 33 18.94 -21.43 3.10
CA ALA A 33 18.19 -22.17 2.08
C ALA A 33 17.36 -21.17 1.23
N ALA A 34 17.49 -21.25 -0.10
CA ALA A 34 16.65 -20.50 -1.03
C ALA A 34 15.20 -20.88 -0.74
N GLY A 35 14.38 -19.95 -0.26
CA GLY A 35 12.95 -20.16 -0.04
C GLY A 35 12.26 -20.48 -1.36
N ALA A 36 11.15 -21.23 -1.35
CA ALA A 36 10.42 -21.58 -2.55
C ALA A 36 10.12 -20.32 -3.40
N GLY A 37 10.56 -20.32 -4.68
CA GLY A 37 10.38 -19.20 -5.61
C GLY A 37 11.52 -18.17 -5.64
N PHE A 38 12.64 -18.42 -4.96
CA PHE A 38 13.87 -17.62 -5.06
C PHE A 38 15.04 -18.49 -5.57
N PRO A 39 16.02 -17.94 -6.34
CA PRO A 39 16.12 -16.53 -6.74
C PRO A 39 15.02 -16.11 -7.72
N ARG A 40 14.73 -14.80 -7.78
CA ARG A 40 13.76 -14.23 -8.71
C ARG A 40 14.23 -12.90 -9.29
N SER A 41 13.78 -12.61 -10.49
CA SER A 41 14.06 -11.37 -11.19
C SER A 41 12.78 -10.53 -11.23
N VAL A 42 12.82 -9.31 -10.69
CA VAL A 42 11.67 -8.41 -10.62
C VAL A 42 11.89 -7.22 -11.54
N LYS A 43 11.03 -7.09 -12.55
CA LYS A 43 11.00 -5.92 -13.42
C LYS A 43 10.24 -4.79 -12.72
N HIS A 44 10.82 -3.59 -12.72
CA HIS A 44 10.29 -2.44 -12.01
C HIS A 44 10.66 -1.12 -12.72
N ALA A 45 10.23 0.03 -12.21
CA ALA A 45 10.35 1.33 -12.86
C ALA A 45 11.80 1.79 -13.16
N MET A 46 12.80 1.25 -12.45
CA MET A 46 14.21 1.60 -12.63
C MET A 46 15.03 0.47 -13.30
N GLY A 47 14.36 -0.54 -13.85
CA GLY A 47 15.01 -1.68 -14.53
C GLY A 47 14.57 -3.03 -14.01
N THR A 48 15.54 -3.88 -13.72
CA THR A 48 15.31 -5.24 -13.21
C THR A 48 16.24 -5.50 -12.04
N THR A 49 15.70 -6.03 -10.94
CA THR A 49 16.46 -6.38 -9.74
C THR A 49 16.39 -7.87 -9.49
N GLU A 50 17.54 -8.51 -9.30
CA GLU A 50 17.64 -9.89 -8.83
C GLU A 50 17.55 -9.94 -7.30
N ILE A 51 16.65 -10.81 -6.79
CA ILE A 51 16.47 -11.08 -5.37
C ILE A 51 16.81 -12.54 -5.16
N THR A 52 17.97 -12.80 -4.56
CA THR A 52 18.58 -14.14 -4.49
C THR A 52 17.91 -15.05 -3.46
N ARG A 53 17.26 -14.49 -2.45
CA ARG A 53 16.58 -15.22 -1.36
C ARG A 53 15.35 -14.45 -0.89
N LYS A 54 14.43 -15.13 -0.19
CA LYS A 54 13.26 -14.50 0.40
C LYS A 54 13.69 -13.38 1.37
N PRO A 55 13.25 -12.13 1.14
CA PRO A 55 13.61 -11.00 2.00
C PRO A 55 13.13 -11.18 3.45
N GLN A 56 13.99 -10.82 4.39
CA GLN A 56 13.72 -10.87 5.83
C GLN A 56 13.85 -9.49 6.49
N ARG A 57 14.58 -8.58 5.86
CA ARG A 57 14.92 -7.25 6.39
C ARG A 57 14.54 -6.17 5.39
N VAL A 58 13.24 -5.93 5.31
CA VAL A 58 12.68 -4.99 4.34
C VAL A 58 12.72 -3.56 4.89
N VAL A 59 13.15 -2.62 4.07
CA VAL A 59 13.01 -1.18 4.30
C VAL A 59 12.03 -0.62 3.27
N VAL A 60 11.10 0.22 3.71
CA VAL A 60 10.09 0.85 2.86
C VAL A 60 10.16 2.37 2.94
N LEU A 61 10.04 3.05 1.80
CA LEU A 61 10.29 4.49 1.70
C LEU A 61 9.06 5.31 1.27
N ASP A 62 7.86 4.72 1.34
CA ASP A 62 6.58 5.45 1.25
C ASP A 62 5.52 4.72 2.10
N THR A 63 4.41 5.39 2.37
CA THR A 63 3.29 4.84 3.16
C THR A 63 2.53 3.74 2.43
N GLY A 64 2.49 3.77 1.09
CA GLY A 64 1.89 2.69 0.28
C GLY A 64 2.66 1.37 0.44
N GLU A 65 3.99 1.41 0.33
CA GLU A 65 4.85 0.26 0.58
C GLU A 65 4.71 -0.25 2.02
N LEU A 66 4.54 0.67 2.99
CA LEU A 66 4.33 0.30 4.40
C LEU A 66 3.00 -0.43 4.60
N ASP A 67 1.92 0.06 3.99
CA ASP A 67 0.62 -0.62 4.01
C ASP A 67 0.73 -2.02 3.41
N ASP A 68 1.34 -2.14 2.21
CA ASP A 68 1.47 -3.39 1.48
C ASP A 68 2.29 -4.44 2.25
N VAL A 69 3.48 -4.10 2.73
CA VAL A 69 4.33 -5.09 3.42
C VAL A 69 3.73 -5.53 4.74
N THR A 70 3.08 -4.62 5.47
CA THR A 70 2.42 -4.96 6.74
C THR A 70 1.11 -5.72 6.52
N MET A 71 0.41 -5.49 5.42
CA MET A 71 -0.72 -6.31 5.00
C MET A 71 -0.27 -7.74 4.68
N LEU A 72 0.88 -7.91 4.04
CA LEU A 72 1.49 -9.20 3.73
C LEU A 72 2.15 -9.89 4.95
N GLY A 73 1.99 -9.33 6.15
CA GLY A 73 2.47 -9.93 7.41
C GLY A 73 3.95 -9.68 7.71
N ILE A 74 4.59 -8.74 7.02
CA ILE A 74 5.99 -8.38 7.25
C ILE A 74 6.05 -7.09 8.07
N GLU A 75 6.71 -7.11 9.23
CA GLU A 75 7.13 -5.89 9.93
C GLU A 75 8.44 -5.40 9.31
N PRO A 76 8.48 -4.24 8.63
CA PRO A 76 9.71 -3.76 8.04
C PRO A 76 10.72 -3.35 9.12
N VAL A 77 12.02 -3.56 8.86
CA VAL A 77 13.08 -3.14 9.81
C VAL A 77 13.26 -1.63 9.85
N GLY A 78 12.82 -0.93 8.81
CA GLY A 78 12.82 0.53 8.73
C GLY A 78 11.77 1.06 7.74
N ALA A 79 11.22 2.22 8.08
CA ALA A 79 10.29 2.94 7.22
C ALA A 79 10.49 4.45 7.35
N VAL A 80 10.11 5.20 6.34
CA VAL A 80 10.07 6.67 6.41
C VAL A 80 8.90 7.14 7.25
N SER A 81 9.07 8.25 7.94
CA SER A 81 7.97 8.95 8.58
C SER A 81 7.10 9.66 7.52
N PRO A 82 5.77 9.58 7.61
CA PRO A 82 4.87 10.25 6.69
C PRO A 82 5.01 11.78 6.75
N HIS A 83 4.48 12.47 5.73
CA HIS A 83 4.48 13.94 5.68
C HIS A 83 3.75 14.57 6.86
N MET A 84 2.71 13.91 7.37
CA MET A 84 2.00 14.32 8.57
C MET A 84 2.70 13.79 9.81
N LYS A 85 2.82 14.64 10.83
CA LYS A 85 3.28 14.20 12.15
C LYS A 85 2.19 13.35 12.77
N THR A 86 2.43 12.04 12.84
CA THR A 86 1.60 11.12 13.59
C THR A 86 2.24 10.87 14.97
N GLU A 87 1.43 10.69 15.99
CA GLU A 87 1.92 10.23 17.28
C GLU A 87 2.56 8.85 17.10
N GLY A 88 3.84 8.72 17.45
CA GLY A 88 4.61 7.48 17.19
C GLY A 88 5.32 7.39 15.84
N GLY A 89 5.19 8.38 14.94
CA GLY A 89 5.99 8.49 13.70
C GLY A 89 5.46 7.70 12.50
N PHE A 90 4.50 6.78 12.69
CA PHE A 90 3.88 5.99 11.63
C PHE A 90 2.35 6.11 11.68
N PRO A 91 1.60 5.77 10.59
CA PRO A 91 0.15 5.84 10.58
C PRO A 91 -0.48 5.04 11.72
N ALA A 92 -1.45 5.64 12.42
CA ALA A 92 -2.06 5.05 13.61
C ALA A 92 -2.72 3.69 13.31
N TYR A 93 -3.33 3.53 12.14
CA TYR A 93 -3.98 2.29 11.74
C TYR A 93 -3.00 1.11 11.52
N LEU A 94 -1.68 1.39 11.40
CA LEU A 94 -0.61 0.39 11.28
C LEU A 94 0.20 0.19 12.57
N SER A 95 -0.05 0.97 13.62
CA SER A 95 0.78 1.02 14.85
C SER A 95 1.06 -0.35 15.47
N ALA A 96 0.09 -1.27 15.44
CA ALA A 96 0.26 -2.63 15.95
C ALA A 96 1.23 -3.49 15.13
N LYS A 97 1.48 -3.12 13.85
CA LYS A 97 2.28 -3.88 12.87
C LYS A 97 3.69 -3.32 12.68
N VAL A 98 4.02 -2.19 13.30
CA VAL A 98 5.29 -1.45 13.10
C VAL A 98 5.99 -1.13 14.42
N LYS A 99 5.76 -1.93 15.46
CA LYS A 99 6.27 -1.69 16.83
C LYS A 99 7.79 -1.63 16.91
N ASN A 100 8.48 -2.43 16.09
CA ASN A 100 9.95 -2.53 16.08
C ASN A 100 10.57 -1.78 14.89
N THR A 101 9.76 -1.28 13.97
CA THR A 101 10.19 -0.54 12.77
C THR A 101 10.94 0.73 13.18
N LYS A 102 12.10 0.95 12.58
CA LYS A 102 12.89 2.16 12.84
C LYS A 102 12.55 3.25 11.85
N ASP A 103 12.45 4.48 12.33
CA ASP A 103 12.32 5.67 11.48
C ASP A 103 13.64 5.93 10.75
N VAL A 104 13.59 5.91 9.41
CA VAL A 104 14.74 6.20 8.54
C VAL A 104 14.68 7.62 7.95
N GLY A 105 13.93 8.51 8.56
CA GLY A 105 13.83 9.92 8.17
C GLY A 105 12.54 10.26 7.43
N PRO A 106 12.36 11.53 7.05
CA PRO A 106 11.16 11.97 6.37
C PRO A 106 11.06 11.37 4.97
N MET A 107 9.82 11.14 4.51
CA MET A 107 9.55 10.58 3.17
C MET A 107 10.21 11.39 2.04
N ALA A 108 10.27 12.71 2.15
CA ALA A 108 10.86 13.55 1.10
C ALA A 108 12.40 13.39 0.99
N GLU A 109 13.05 13.01 2.09
CA GLU A 109 14.52 12.91 2.17
C GLU A 109 14.91 11.80 3.16
N PRO A 110 14.83 10.51 2.75
CA PRO A 110 15.21 9.39 3.60
C PRO A 110 16.69 9.42 3.94
N ASN A 111 17.03 9.07 5.18
CA ASN A 111 18.39 9.06 5.68
C ASN A 111 19.10 7.77 5.25
N ILE A 112 19.99 7.89 4.26
CA ILE A 112 20.73 6.77 3.65
C ILE A 112 21.60 6.03 4.68
N GLU A 113 22.20 6.73 5.62
CA GLU A 113 23.08 6.12 6.66
C GLU A 113 22.25 5.27 7.63
N ARG A 114 21.06 5.76 8.03
CA ARG A 114 20.13 4.96 8.85
C ARG A 114 19.67 3.71 8.11
N ILE A 115 19.35 3.84 6.82
CA ILE A 115 18.96 2.69 5.99
C ILE A 115 20.10 1.67 5.94
N MET A 116 21.33 2.10 5.66
CA MET A 116 22.51 1.23 5.60
C MET A 116 22.79 0.54 6.94
N ALA A 117 22.65 1.25 8.06
CA ALA A 117 22.85 0.69 9.40
C ALA A 117 21.86 -0.43 9.74
N LEU A 118 20.67 -0.45 9.13
CA LEU A 118 19.68 -1.51 9.30
C LEU A 118 20.03 -2.78 8.52
N LYS A 119 21.03 -2.76 7.65
CA LYS A 119 21.46 -3.91 6.81
C LYS A 119 20.26 -4.59 6.14
N PRO A 120 19.46 -3.85 5.34
CA PRO A 120 18.31 -4.44 4.66
C PRO A 120 18.75 -5.47 3.61
N ASP A 121 17.86 -6.38 3.28
CA ASP A 121 18.02 -7.30 2.14
C ASP A 121 17.00 -7.03 1.02
N LEU A 122 16.11 -6.05 1.21
CA LEU A 122 15.24 -5.48 0.20
C LEU A 122 14.87 -4.04 0.58
N ILE A 123 14.87 -3.15 -0.42
CA ILE A 123 14.38 -1.77 -0.30
C ILE A 123 13.25 -1.56 -1.30
N LEU A 124 12.09 -1.10 -0.83
CA LEU A 124 10.93 -0.77 -1.66
C LEU A 124 10.68 0.74 -1.65
N SER A 125 10.38 1.29 -2.82
CA SER A 125 10.06 2.70 -3.00
C SER A 125 9.39 2.96 -4.35
N SER A 126 9.24 4.24 -4.71
CA SER A 126 8.76 4.65 -6.01
C SER A 126 9.70 5.64 -6.70
N LYS A 127 9.71 5.60 -8.04
CA LYS A 127 10.53 6.47 -8.88
C LYS A 127 10.14 7.95 -8.71
N VAL A 128 8.83 8.23 -8.60
CA VAL A 128 8.34 9.61 -8.40
C VAL A 128 8.89 10.23 -7.11
N ARG A 129 9.20 9.42 -6.08
CA ARG A 129 9.75 9.88 -4.81
C ARG A 129 11.28 9.94 -4.83
N HIS A 130 11.93 8.84 -5.18
CA HIS A 130 13.33 8.62 -4.85
C HIS A 130 14.23 8.28 -6.04
N ALA A 131 13.85 8.58 -7.28
CA ALA A 131 14.69 8.32 -8.46
C ALA A 131 16.13 8.88 -8.30
N LYS A 132 16.27 10.06 -7.68
CA LYS A 132 17.58 10.72 -7.49
C LYS A 132 18.55 9.97 -6.57
N VAL A 133 18.03 9.12 -5.68
CA VAL A 133 18.84 8.36 -4.72
C VAL A 133 18.85 6.86 -5.01
N TYR A 134 18.26 6.43 -6.13
CA TYR A 134 18.15 5.02 -6.49
C TYR A 134 19.49 4.28 -6.49
N ASP A 135 20.52 4.85 -7.12
CA ASP A 135 21.85 4.21 -7.20
C ASP A 135 22.51 4.06 -5.82
N LYS A 136 22.29 5.00 -4.90
CA LYS A 136 22.77 4.90 -3.52
C LYS A 136 22.04 3.75 -2.78
N LEU A 137 20.73 3.64 -2.95
CA LEU A 137 19.93 2.57 -2.33
C LEU A 137 20.29 1.20 -2.90
N LYS A 138 20.43 1.10 -4.22
CA LYS A 138 20.89 -0.13 -4.92
C LYS A 138 22.27 -0.59 -4.46
N GLY A 139 23.14 0.33 -4.06
CA GLY A 139 24.46 0.02 -3.48
C GLY A 139 24.37 -0.59 -2.06
N ILE A 140 23.22 -0.49 -1.38
CA ILE A 140 22.99 -1.03 -0.04
C ILE A 140 22.35 -2.43 -0.11
N ALA A 141 21.29 -2.57 -0.90
CA ALA A 141 20.52 -3.81 -1.03
C ALA A 141 19.75 -3.88 -2.36
N PRO A 142 19.28 -5.05 -2.80
CA PRO A 142 18.27 -5.17 -3.85
C PRO A 142 17.16 -4.15 -3.66
N THR A 143 16.91 -3.34 -4.70
CA THR A 143 16.00 -2.20 -4.63
C THR A 143 14.97 -2.28 -5.75
N VAL A 144 13.69 -2.23 -5.41
CA VAL A 144 12.55 -2.31 -6.33
C VAL A 144 11.70 -1.06 -6.22
N PHE A 145 11.50 -0.36 -7.34
CA PHE A 145 10.74 0.88 -7.40
C PHE A 145 9.51 0.73 -8.29
N THR A 146 8.35 1.13 -7.79
CA THR A 146 7.17 1.38 -8.62
C THR A 146 7.32 2.70 -9.38
N GLU A 147 6.54 2.92 -10.45
CA GLU A 147 6.67 4.17 -11.24
C GLU A 147 6.17 5.38 -10.45
N THR A 148 4.99 5.26 -9.87
CA THR A 148 4.34 6.32 -9.10
C THR A 148 3.48 5.74 -7.99
N THR A 149 2.89 6.60 -7.17
CA THR A 149 2.00 6.27 -6.05
C THR A 149 0.58 6.80 -6.30
N GLY A 150 -0.38 6.45 -5.48
CA GLY A 150 -1.77 6.90 -5.59
C GLY A 150 -2.62 6.00 -6.47
N ALA A 151 -2.98 6.42 -7.67
CA ALA A 151 -3.90 5.68 -8.55
C ALA A 151 -3.45 4.22 -8.84
N PRO A 152 -2.18 3.90 -9.16
CA PRO A 152 -1.77 2.53 -9.47
C PRO A 152 -1.48 1.66 -8.22
N TRP A 153 -2.10 1.95 -7.07
CA TRP A 153 -1.80 1.24 -5.83
C TRP A 153 -2.04 -0.29 -5.90
N LYS A 154 -3.02 -0.73 -6.70
CA LYS A 154 -3.28 -2.16 -6.90
C LYS A 154 -2.18 -2.84 -7.71
N GLU A 155 -1.67 -2.17 -8.72
CA GLU A 155 -0.54 -2.62 -9.53
C GLU A 155 0.77 -2.58 -8.74
N ASN A 156 0.95 -1.55 -7.91
CA ASN A 156 2.11 -1.44 -7.01
C ASN A 156 2.17 -2.60 -6.03
N LEU A 157 1.05 -2.98 -5.42
CA LEU A 157 0.98 -4.16 -4.55
C LEU A 157 1.48 -5.43 -5.25
N LYS A 158 1.13 -5.63 -6.55
CA LYS A 158 1.61 -6.79 -7.31
C LYS A 158 3.14 -6.80 -7.43
N VAL A 159 3.75 -5.64 -7.68
CA VAL A 159 5.21 -5.49 -7.76
C VAL A 159 5.87 -5.77 -6.41
N HIS A 160 5.31 -5.23 -5.32
CA HIS A 160 5.81 -5.47 -3.97
C HIS A 160 5.66 -6.95 -3.57
N ALA A 161 4.52 -7.55 -3.85
CA ALA A 161 4.29 -8.97 -3.60
C ALA A 161 5.25 -9.87 -4.39
N GLN A 162 5.50 -9.52 -5.66
CA GLN A 162 6.49 -10.23 -6.48
C GLN A 162 7.89 -10.11 -5.86
N ALA A 163 8.30 -8.95 -5.36
CA ALA A 163 9.59 -8.79 -4.71
C ALA A 163 9.71 -9.63 -3.42
N LEU A 164 8.59 -9.84 -2.73
CA LEU A 164 8.52 -10.56 -1.46
C LEU A 164 8.23 -12.06 -1.60
N GLY A 165 7.81 -12.53 -2.78
CA GLY A 165 7.36 -13.90 -3.00
C GLY A 165 6.02 -14.22 -2.32
N LEU A 166 5.10 -13.25 -2.29
CA LEU A 166 3.82 -13.31 -1.60
C LEU A 166 2.65 -12.95 -2.53
N GLU A 167 2.77 -13.33 -3.81
CA GLU A 167 1.79 -12.98 -4.84
C GLU A 167 0.40 -13.57 -4.56
N LYS A 168 0.37 -14.78 -4.01
CA LYS A 168 -0.90 -15.46 -3.67
C LYS A 168 -1.62 -14.78 -2.52
N GLU A 169 -0.88 -14.37 -1.50
CA GLU A 169 -1.39 -13.65 -0.34
C GLU A 169 -1.92 -12.26 -0.76
N ALA A 170 -1.18 -11.57 -1.62
CA ALA A 170 -1.59 -10.28 -2.16
C ALA A 170 -2.87 -10.40 -3.01
N GLN A 171 -2.96 -11.42 -3.88
CA GLN A 171 -4.16 -11.65 -4.69
C GLN A 171 -5.36 -11.97 -3.80
N ALA A 172 -5.21 -12.87 -2.83
CA ALA A 172 -6.30 -13.21 -1.91
C ALA A 172 -6.81 -12.00 -1.11
N ALA A 173 -5.90 -11.12 -0.67
CA ALA A 173 -6.26 -9.89 0.03
C ALA A 173 -6.98 -8.90 -0.91
N MET A 174 -6.54 -8.78 -2.17
CA MET A 174 -7.18 -7.94 -3.17
C MET A 174 -8.59 -8.44 -3.50
N ASP A 175 -8.76 -9.75 -3.74
CA ASP A 175 -10.07 -10.36 -4.01
C ASP A 175 -11.05 -10.12 -2.85
N ALA A 176 -10.56 -10.24 -1.60
CA ALA A 176 -11.37 -9.98 -0.40
C ALA A 176 -11.79 -8.50 -0.31
N TYR A 177 -10.87 -7.57 -0.58
CA TYR A 177 -11.16 -6.14 -0.61
C TYR A 177 -12.20 -5.80 -1.71
N GLU A 178 -11.99 -6.27 -2.94
CA GLU A 178 -12.87 -5.97 -4.06
C GLU A 178 -14.28 -6.53 -3.82
N LYS A 179 -14.39 -7.76 -3.33
CA LYS A 179 -15.68 -8.34 -2.93
C LYS A 179 -16.38 -7.50 -1.88
N ARG A 180 -15.64 -7.00 -0.91
CA ARG A 180 -16.15 -6.17 0.17
C ARG A 180 -16.62 -4.79 -0.33
N ALA A 181 -15.86 -4.16 -1.23
CA ALA A 181 -16.22 -2.88 -1.84
C ALA A 181 -17.50 -3.00 -2.66
N VAL A 182 -17.60 -4.02 -3.52
CA VAL A 182 -18.81 -4.31 -4.31
C VAL A 182 -20.03 -4.56 -3.42
N ALA A 183 -19.89 -5.38 -2.37
CA ALA A 183 -20.98 -5.66 -1.43
C ALA A 183 -21.47 -4.39 -0.74
N LEU A 184 -20.58 -3.47 -0.36
CA LEU A 184 -20.98 -2.17 0.19
C LEU A 184 -21.77 -1.36 -0.82
N GLY A 185 -21.34 -1.31 -2.08
CA GLY A 185 -22.02 -0.60 -3.15
C GLY A 185 -23.46 -1.10 -3.35
N GLU A 186 -23.67 -2.40 -3.29
CA GLU A 186 -25.03 -3.00 -3.40
C GLU A 186 -25.92 -2.65 -2.20
N GLU A 187 -25.40 -2.69 -0.97
CA GLU A 187 -26.16 -2.26 0.21
C GLU A 187 -26.53 -0.76 0.16
N ILE A 188 -25.61 0.08 -0.33
CA ILE A 188 -25.89 1.51 -0.51
C ILE A 188 -26.99 1.73 -1.57
N LYS A 189 -26.90 1.07 -2.73
CA LYS A 189 -27.93 1.15 -3.77
C LYS A 189 -29.28 0.68 -3.26
N LYS A 190 -29.31 -0.46 -2.56
CA LYS A 190 -30.55 -1.01 -1.98
C LYS A 190 -31.23 -0.01 -1.05
N LYS A 191 -30.46 0.70 -0.22
CA LYS A 191 -30.99 1.74 0.69
C LYS A 191 -31.48 2.99 -0.06
N ASN A 192 -30.97 3.27 -1.25
CA ASN A 192 -31.25 4.47 -2.03
C ASN A 192 -32.05 4.17 -3.31
N ASP A 193 -33.03 3.28 -3.22
CA ASP A 193 -33.96 2.94 -4.32
C ASP A 193 -33.24 2.57 -5.63
N GLY A 194 -32.16 1.81 -5.52
CA GLY A 194 -31.37 1.34 -6.66
C GLY A 194 -30.36 2.36 -7.21
N LYS A 195 -30.24 3.55 -6.63
CA LYS A 195 -29.34 4.61 -7.10
C LYS A 195 -28.09 4.71 -6.23
N ALA A 196 -26.94 4.77 -6.87
CA ALA A 196 -25.70 5.11 -6.17
C ALA A 196 -25.65 6.64 -5.92
N PRO A 197 -25.41 7.10 -4.68
CA PRO A 197 -25.23 8.52 -4.40
C PRO A 197 -23.92 9.05 -5.02
N THR A 198 -23.84 10.36 -5.17
CA THR A 198 -22.60 11.05 -5.50
C THR A 198 -21.77 11.24 -4.23
N ALA A 199 -20.43 11.06 -4.34
CA ALA A 199 -19.50 11.27 -3.25
C ALA A 199 -18.40 12.24 -3.67
N SER A 200 -18.15 13.25 -2.85
CA SER A 200 -17.09 14.25 -3.01
C SER A 200 -16.00 14.06 -1.96
N VAL A 201 -14.75 14.27 -2.35
CA VAL A 201 -13.60 14.28 -1.42
C VAL A 201 -12.93 15.63 -1.45
N VAL A 202 -12.96 16.31 -0.31
CA VAL A 202 -12.37 17.63 -0.07
C VAL A 202 -11.20 17.49 0.88
N ARG A 203 -10.04 17.97 0.48
CA ARG A 203 -8.83 17.96 1.33
C ARG A 203 -8.33 19.38 1.55
N PHE A 204 -8.19 19.75 2.81
CA PHE A 204 -7.55 20.98 3.23
C PHE A 204 -6.06 20.74 3.47
N VAL A 205 -5.22 21.47 2.74
CA VAL A 205 -3.75 21.43 2.83
C VAL A 205 -3.23 22.86 3.05
N ALA A 206 -1.97 22.99 3.41
CA ALA A 206 -1.29 24.29 3.42
C ALA A 206 -1.19 24.80 1.96
N GLY A 207 -2.16 25.62 1.56
CA GLY A 207 -2.34 26.09 0.18
C GLY A 207 -3.79 26.02 -0.29
N PRO A 208 -4.04 25.84 -1.60
CA PRO A 208 -5.39 25.73 -2.15
C PRO A 208 -6.12 24.47 -1.64
N THR A 209 -7.45 24.61 -1.48
CA THR A 209 -8.32 23.47 -1.20
C THR A 209 -8.32 22.52 -2.41
N ARG A 210 -8.29 21.20 -2.15
CA ARG A 210 -8.23 20.19 -3.21
C ARG A 210 -9.50 19.35 -3.24
N LEU A 211 -10.08 19.23 -4.42
CA LEU A 211 -11.15 18.28 -4.73
C LEU A 211 -10.54 17.09 -5.44
N TYR A 212 -10.54 15.91 -4.81
CA TYR A 212 -9.91 14.72 -5.37
C TYR A 212 -10.79 14.05 -6.42
N GLN A 213 -10.16 13.68 -7.52
CA GLN A 213 -10.81 13.15 -8.73
C GLN A 213 -10.52 11.65 -8.90
N LYS A 214 -10.94 11.04 -10.05
CA LYS A 214 -10.89 9.59 -10.26
C LYS A 214 -9.48 8.99 -10.17
N GLN A 215 -8.44 9.70 -10.62
CA GLN A 215 -7.05 9.25 -10.58
C GLN A 215 -6.36 9.53 -9.23
N SER A 216 -7.10 9.38 -8.14
CA SER A 216 -6.57 9.44 -6.77
C SER A 216 -6.85 8.14 -6.04
N PHE A 217 -6.13 7.85 -4.96
CA PHE A 217 -6.38 6.67 -4.12
C PHE A 217 -7.85 6.59 -3.70
N SER A 218 -8.35 7.63 -3.03
CA SER A 218 -9.77 7.68 -2.60
C SER A 218 -10.74 7.62 -3.79
N GLY A 219 -10.38 8.22 -4.94
CA GLY A 219 -11.20 8.15 -6.16
C GLY A 219 -11.35 6.74 -6.69
N ILE A 220 -10.28 5.93 -6.67
CA ILE A 220 -10.32 4.50 -7.03
C ILE A 220 -11.21 3.72 -6.06
N VAL A 221 -11.04 3.91 -4.74
CA VAL A 221 -11.86 3.21 -3.74
C VAL A 221 -13.36 3.55 -3.90
N LEU A 222 -13.70 4.82 -4.13
CA LEU A 222 -15.08 5.22 -4.41
C LEU A 222 -15.64 4.57 -5.69
N SER A 223 -14.79 4.41 -6.71
CA SER A 223 -15.14 3.71 -7.95
C SER A 223 -15.35 2.21 -7.72
N ASP A 224 -14.50 1.57 -6.93
CA ASP A 224 -14.61 0.14 -6.58
C ASP A 224 -15.94 -0.16 -5.83
N ILE A 225 -16.38 0.77 -4.99
CA ILE A 225 -17.69 0.70 -4.30
C ILE A 225 -18.85 0.98 -5.27
N GLY A 226 -18.58 1.61 -6.42
CA GLY A 226 -19.60 1.99 -7.40
C GLY A 226 -20.33 3.28 -7.05
N LEU A 227 -19.75 4.16 -6.24
CA LEU A 227 -20.29 5.49 -5.97
C LEU A 227 -20.05 6.43 -7.16
N ARG A 228 -21.01 7.30 -7.44
CA ARG A 228 -20.87 8.33 -8.46
C ARG A 228 -20.05 9.51 -7.95
N ARG A 229 -19.59 10.35 -8.86
CA ARG A 229 -18.85 11.56 -8.53
C ARG A 229 -19.62 12.80 -9.04
N PRO A 230 -19.52 13.97 -8.36
CA PRO A 230 -19.98 15.22 -8.96
C PRO A 230 -19.13 15.54 -10.21
N ALA A 231 -19.70 16.25 -11.17
CA ALA A 231 -19.08 16.52 -12.48
C ALA A 231 -17.64 17.11 -12.38
N SER A 232 -17.39 17.92 -11.36
CA SER A 232 -16.06 18.50 -11.08
C SER A 232 -15.01 17.46 -10.69
N GLN A 233 -15.43 16.28 -10.20
CA GLN A 233 -14.57 15.21 -9.72
C GLN A 233 -14.70 13.92 -10.55
N ASP A 234 -15.64 13.85 -11.49
CA ASP A 234 -15.76 12.77 -12.48
C ASP A 234 -14.83 12.99 -13.67
N VAL A 235 -13.57 13.21 -13.39
CA VAL A 235 -12.52 13.53 -14.36
C VAL A 235 -11.32 12.62 -14.12
N ASP A 236 -10.68 12.16 -15.21
CA ASP A 236 -9.48 11.30 -15.17
C ASP A 236 -8.21 12.11 -14.86
N LYS A 237 -8.20 12.74 -13.67
CA LYS A 237 -7.08 13.49 -13.08
C LYS A 237 -6.98 13.15 -11.59
N PRO A 238 -5.85 13.46 -10.92
CA PRO A 238 -5.71 13.21 -9.49
C PRO A 238 -6.55 14.17 -8.64
N MET A 239 -6.60 15.44 -8.98
CA MET A 239 -7.29 16.48 -8.19
C MET A 239 -7.55 17.75 -9.01
N LEU A 240 -8.45 18.58 -8.46
CA LEU A 240 -8.70 19.96 -8.87
C LEU A 240 -8.41 20.88 -7.67
N GLU A 241 -7.57 21.87 -7.83
CA GLU A 241 -7.38 22.94 -6.84
C GLU A 241 -8.46 24.00 -7.03
N VAL A 242 -9.06 24.44 -5.92
CA VAL A 242 -10.15 25.43 -5.91
C VAL A 242 -9.90 26.48 -4.86
N SER A 243 -10.36 27.70 -5.14
CA SER A 243 -10.46 28.79 -4.17
C SER A 243 -11.77 28.67 -3.35
N PRO A 244 -11.92 29.41 -2.23
CA PRO A 244 -13.15 29.42 -1.47
C PRO A 244 -14.40 29.79 -2.28
N GLU A 245 -14.25 30.62 -3.33
CA GLU A 245 -15.34 31.06 -4.22
C GLU A 245 -15.77 29.99 -5.23
N GLN A 246 -15.07 28.88 -5.30
CA GLN A 246 -15.34 27.74 -6.21
C GLN A 246 -15.72 26.48 -5.44
N ILE A 247 -15.97 26.59 -4.14
CA ILE A 247 -16.22 25.43 -3.29
C ILE A 247 -17.59 24.77 -3.55
N ASP A 248 -18.49 25.44 -4.22
CA ASP A 248 -19.73 24.89 -4.75
C ASP A 248 -19.49 23.66 -5.64
N LYS A 249 -18.32 23.55 -6.29
CA LYS A 249 -17.88 22.37 -7.05
C LYS A 249 -17.73 21.10 -6.21
N ALA A 250 -17.71 21.23 -4.89
CA ALA A 250 -17.65 20.10 -3.97
C ALA A 250 -19.02 19.48 -3.67
N ASP A 251 -20.14 20.06 -4.13
CA ASP A 251 -21.47 19.57 -3.76
C ASP A 251 -21.75 18.16 -4.30
N ALA A 252 -22.26 17.32 -3.42
CA ALA A 252 -22.57 15.91 -3.67
C ALA A 252 -23.58 15.42 -2.61
N ASP A 253 -24.11 14.20 -2.79
CA ASP A 253 -24.98 13.57 -1.78
C ASP A 253 -24.21 13.28 -0.47
N LEU A 254 -22.90 12.96 -0.57
CA LEU A 254 -21.99 12.71 0.55
C LEU A 254 -20.70 13.51 0.32
N VAL A 255 -20.24 14.26 1.31
CA VAL A 255 -18.97 15.00 1.24
C VAL A 255 -18.04 14.50 2.34
N PHE A 256 -16.89 13.98 1.94
CA PHE A 256 -15.83 13.53 2.86
C PHE A 256 -14.73 14.59 2.92
N VAL A 257 -14.40 15.01 4.12
CA VAL A 257 -13.43 16.09 4.36
C VAL A 257 -12.23 15.55 5.12
N THR A 258 -11.03 15.80 4.61
CA THR A 258 -9.76 15.52 5.29
C THR A 258 -8.96 16.80 5.50
N VAL A 259 -8.09 16.81 6.50
CA VAL A 259 -7.17 17.90 6.80
C VAL A 259 -5.76 17.31 6.94
N ALA A 260 -4.84 17.74 6.08
CA ALA A 260 -3.47 17.20 6.01
C ALA A 260 -2.45 18.02 6.79
N ASP A 261 -2.76 19.25 7.10
CA ASP A 261 -1.85 20.23 7.73
C ASP A 261 -2.52 20.92 8.91
N ASP A 262 -1.75 21.73 9.64
CA ASP A 262 -2.31 22.60 10.69
C ASP A 262 -3.49 23.41 10.10
N PRO A 263 -4.70 23.31 10.66
CA PRO A 263 -5.88 24.03 10.15
C PRO A 263 -5.66 25.54 9.96
N LYS A 264 -4.79 26.15 10.77
CA LYS A 264 -4.43 27.56 10.67
C LYS A 264 -3.63 27.91 9.40
N LYS A 265 -3.02 26.91 8.76
CA LYS A 265 -2.25 27.06 7.51
C LYS A 265 -3.06 26.70 6.27
N THR A 266 -4.27 26.17 6.46
CA THR A 266 -5.18 25.76 5.39
C THR A 266 -6.24 26.81 5.15
N GLN A 267 -6.99 26.68 4.06
CA GLN A 267 -8.17 27.49 3.77
C GLN A 267 -9.45 26.95 4.44
N GLN A 268 -9.37 25.98 5.36
CA GLN A 268 -10.53 25.32 5.94
C GLN A 268 -11.52 26.31 6.55
N GLY A 269 -11.06 27.23 7.41
CA GLY A 269 -11.92 28.22 8.05
C GLY A 269 -12.60 29.13 7.01
N ALA A 270 -11.82 29.69 6.06
CA ALA A 270 -12.34 30.54 5.02
C ALA A 270 -13.39 29.86 4.15
N VAL A 271 -13.17 28.57 3.83
CA VAL A 271 -14.11 27.76 3.05
C VAL A 271 -15.38 27.46 3.86
N GLN A 272 -15.26 27.01 5.10
CA GLN A 272 -16.42 26.62 5.92
C GLN A 272 -17.30 27.81 6.34
N ASP A 273 -16.69 29.00 6.44
CA ASP A 273 -17.43 30.24 6.70
C ASP A 273 -18.08 30.83 5.45
N ASN A 274 -17.67 30.40 4.26
CA ASN A 274 -18.19 30.91 2.99
C ASN A 274 -19.67 30.54 2.79
N PRO A 275 -20.54 31.48 2.36
CA PRO A 275 -21.94 31.19 2.04
C PRO A 275 -22.14 30.07 1.02
N LEU A 276 -21.22 29.91 0.06
CA LEU A 276 -21.26 28.82 -0.93
C LEU A 276 -21.14 27.44 -0.25
N TRP A 277 -20.21 27.29 0.70
CA TRP A 277 -20.11 26.06 1.50
C TRP A 277 -21.39 25.79 2.29
N LYS A 278 -21.90 26.80 3.01
CA LYS A 278 -23.14 26.70 3.77
C LYS A 278 -24.35 26.41 2.87
N GLY A 279 -24.23 26.78 1.59
CA GLY A 279 -25.24 26.53 0.54
C GLY A 279 -25.27 25.11 -0.02
N LEU A 280 -24.19 24.32 0.18
CA LEU A 280 -24.12 22.96 -0.35
C LEU A 280 -25.29 22.09 0.15
N GLY A 281 -25.80 21.23 -0.72
CA GLY A 281 -26.83 20.26 -0.36
C GLY A 281 -26.37 19.32 0.75
N ALA A 282 -25.13 18.84 0.68
CA ALA A 282 -24.55 18.00 1.72
C ALA A 282 -24.48 18.70 3.09
N VAL A 283 -24.14 20.00 3.15
CA VAL A 283 -24.08 20.75 4.41
C VAL A 283 -25.47 20.92 5.02
N LYS A 284 -26.45 21.28 4.20
CA LYS A 284 -27.85 21.46 4.65
C LYS A 284 -28.51 20.17 5.15
N ASN A 285 -28.01 19.02 4.69
CA ASN A 285 -28.59 17.70 5.02
C ASN A 285 -27.72 16.90 6.00
N ASP A 286 -26.72 17.53 6.66
CA ASP A 286 -25.79 16.89 7.60
C ASP A 286 -25.05 15.69 6.99
N LYS A 287 -24.66 15.81 5.70
CA LYS A 287 -23.95 14.79 4.93
C LYS A 287 -22.48 15.12 4.67
N VAL A 288 -21.88 15.92 5.54
CA VAL A 288 -20.43 16.20 5.54
C VAL A 288 -19.76 15.40 6.65
N PHE A 289 -18.79 14.57 6.28
CA PHE A 289 -18.10 13.65 7.17
C PHE A 289 -16.62 13.97 7.26
N GLN A 290 -16.14 14.22 8.49
CA GLN A 290 -14.70 14.32 8.73
C GLN A 290 -14.10 12.94 8.74
N VAL A 291 -13.02 12.72 7.96
CA VAL A 291 -12.36 11.43 7.84
C VAL A 291 -10.84 11.58 7.98
N PRO A 292 -10.13 10.54 8.46
CA PRO A 292 -8.68 10.62 8.67
C PRO A 292 -7.91 10.75 7.34
N ASP A 293 -7.01 11.74 7.24
CA ASP A 293 -6.14 11.92 6.08
C ASP A 293 -5.21 10.71 5.88
N GLU A 294 -4.75 10.12 6.98
CA GLU A 294 -3.83 8.98 6.95
C GLU A 294 -4.40 7.73 6.27
N THR A 295 -5.72 7.55 6.24
CA THR A 295 -6.38 6.42 5.56
C THR A 295 -6.98 6.80 4.22
N TRP A 296 -7.47 8.04 4.07
CA TRP A 296 -8.16 8.46 2.84
C TRP A 296 -7.22 8.97 1.75
N MET A 297 -6.05 9.48 2.15
CA MET A 297 -5.16 10.19 1.22
C MET A 297 -3.73 9.67 1.23
N SER A 298 -3.19 9.35 2.40
CA SER A 298 -1.77 8.99 2.55
C SER A 298 -1.54 7.48 2.67
N GLY A 299 -2.53 6.71 3.03
CA GLY A 299 -2.43 5.30 3.37
C GLY A 299 -2.32 4.34 2.19
N ILE A 300 -2.56 4.72 1.02
CA ILE A 300 -2.39 4.13 -0.34
C ILE A 300 -2.14 2.60 -0.36
N GLY A 301 -3.06 1.79 0.16
CA GLY A 301 -2.99 0.33 0.17
C GLY A 301 -4.28 -0.33 0.64
N ILE A 302 -4.33 -1.67 0.67
CA ILE A 302 -5.55 -2.44 1.01
C ILE A 302 -6.05 -2.13 2.43
N GLN A 303 -5.16 -1.95 3.40
CA GLN A 303 -5.57 -1.72 4.78
C GLN A 303 -6.24 -0.35 4.92
N ALA A 304 -5.66 0.69 4.31
CA ALA A 304 -6.28 2.00 4.23
C ALA A 304 -7.60 1.97 3.44
N ALA A 305 -7.64 1.29 2.28
CA ALA A 305 -8.85 1.14 1.46
C ALA A 305 -10.00 0.50 2.25
N ASN A 306 -9.72 -0.53 3.05
CA ASN A 306 -10.71 -1.13 3.92
C ASN A 306 -11.24 -0.17 5.00
N ARG A 307 -10.42 0.76 5.52
CA ARG A 307 -10.89 1.82 6.43
C ARG A 307 -11.81 2.80 5.71
N VAL A 308 -11.49 3.15 4.47
CA VAL A 308 -12.37 3.99 3.63
C VAL A 308 -13.72 3.30 3.41
N VAL A 309 -13.75 1.98 3.16
CA VAL A 309 -14.98 1.18 3.05
C VAL A 309 -15.80 1.26 4.36
N ASP A 310 -15.15 1.14 5.53
CA ASP A 310 -15.80 1.27 6.84
C ASP A 310 -16.43 2.64 7.04
N ASP A 311 -15.68 3.70 6.74
CA ASP A 311 -16.13 5.09 6.89
C ASP A 311 -17.32 5.39 5.97
N ILE A 312 -17.29 4.89 4.73
CA ILE A 312 -18.38 5.07 3.77
C ILE A 312 -19.63 4.30 4.22
N ALA A 313 -19.49 3.07 4.72
CA ALA A 313 -20.61 2.31 5.25
C ALA A 313 -21.30 3.07 6.39
N LYS A 314 -20.51 3.63 7.32
CA LYS A 314 -20.99 4.45 8.43
C LYS A 314 -21.69 5.72 7.91
N ALA A 315 -21.10 6.45 6.98
CA ALA A 315 -21.66 7.67 6.40
C ALA A 315 -22.97 7.42 5.65
N ALA A 316 -23.04 6.31 4.91
CA ALA A 316 -24.25 5.86 4.22
C ALA A 316 -25.31 5.26 5.17
N GLY A 317 -24.93 4.94 6.42
CA GLY A 317 -25.81 4.32 7.42
C GLY A 317 -26.27 2.93 6.99
N VAL A 318 -25.36 2.14 6.39
CA VAL A 318 -25.58 0.73 6.03
C VAL A 318 -24.64 -0.18 6.81
N PRO A 319 -24.94 -1.48 6.94
CA PRO A 319 -24.01 -2.42 7.57
C PRO A 319 -22.65 -2.45 6.84
N THR A 320 -21.57 -2.54 7.61
CA THR A 320 -20.24 -2.75 7.03
C THR A 320 -20.11 -4.20 6.57
N PRO A 321 -19.86 -4.47 5.28
CA PRO A 321 -19.62 -5.82 4.79
C PRO A 321 -18.37 -6.45 5.43
N LYS A 322 -18.40 -7.77 5.63
CA LYS A 322 -17.28 -8.56 6.17
C LYS A 322 -16.30 -8.95 5.09
#